data_f39c00bc0a88141ded6e6cd3d8df9df1
#
_entry.id   f39c00bc0a88141ded6e6cd3d8df9df1
#
_cell.length_a   1.000
_cell.length_b   1.000
_cell.length_c   1.000
_cell.angle_alpha   90.00
_cell.angle_beta   90.00
_cell.angle_gamma   90.00
#
_symmetry.space_group_name_H-M   'P 1'
#
loop_
_entity.id
_entity.type
_entity.pdbx_description
1 polymer ?
#
loop_
_entity_poly.entity_id
_entity_poly.type
_entity_poly.pdbx_seq_one_letter_code
_entity_poly.pdbx_strand_id
1 'polypeptide(L)'
;MRAVPDLACLSCRNNDRPDLPPRERVYLGPRWRVAHAFGTALPGWLVVMPRRHVTALDELTAGEAADLGPLLRAVTAALRDVTGCSKTYVALFAEAEGHQHVHFHVVSRQPGLDVRLRGPGVFELLGGDPARHVPEHDRDQLAIRLAGALRLDS
;
A
#
# COMPACT_ATOMS: atom_id res chain seq x y z
N MET A 1 8.33 -6.97 -22.88
CA MET A 1 8.69 -5.56 -23.15
C MET A 1 8.55 -4.80 -21.83
N ARG A 2 9.63 -4.24 -21.28
CA ARG A 2 9.49 -3.37 -20.11
C ARG A 2 8.80 -2.09 -20.56
N ALA A 3 7.66 -1.77 -19.98
CA ALA A 3 7.05 -0.46 -20.18
C ALA A 3 8.06 0.61 -19.74
N VAL A 4 8.22 1.66 -20.55
CA VAL A 4 9.10 2.79 -20.20
C VAL A 4 8.55 3.41 -18.91
N PRO A 5 9.39 3.56 -17.86
CA PRO A 5 8.92 4.18 -16.63
C PRO A 5 8.45 5.61 -16.91
N ASP A 6 7.28 5.95 -16.45
CA ASP A 6 6.84 7.34 -16.44
C ASP A 6 7.60 8.08 -15.32
N LEU A 7 8.59 8.88 -15.69
CA LEU A 7 9.42 9.63 -14.73
C LEU A 7 8.64 10.67 -13.92
N ALA A 8 7.45 11.06 -14.37
CA ALA A 8 6.55 11.92 -13.60
C ALA A 8 5.81 11.13 -12.50
N CYS A 9 5.70 9.82 -12.63
CA CYS A 9 5.02 8.95 -11.69
C CYS A 9 5.89 8.61 -10.48
N LEU A 10 5.45 8.96 -9.28
CA LEU A 10 6.16 8.64 -8.03
C LEU A 10 6.36 7.13 -7.84
N SER A 11 5.33 6.32 -8.12
CA SER A 11 5.40 4.87 -7.99
C SER A 11 6.45 4.26 -8.92
N CYS A 12 6.53 4.72 -10.17
CA CYS A 12 7.56 4.28 -11.12
C CYS A 12 8.96 4.63 -10.65
N ARG A 13 9.16 5.88 -10.19
CA ARG A 13 10.47 6.30 -9.65
C ARG A 13 10.90 5.43 -8.47
N ASN A 14 10.00 5.13 -7.55
CA ASN A 14 10.30 4.28 -6.40
C ASN A 14 10.49 2.81 -6.80
N ASN A 15 9.76 2.31 -7.80
CA ASN A 15 9.90 0.92 -8.26
C ASN A 15 11.29 0.62 -8.83
N ASP A 16 11.99 1.63 -9.33
CA ASP A 16 13.32 1.48 -9.95
C ASP A 16 14.48 1.84 -9.01
N ARG A 17 14.20 2.34 -7.80
CA ARG A 17 15.25 2.71 -6.84
C ARG A 17 15.89 1.48 -6.21
N PRO A 18 17.25 1.40 -6.16
CA PRO A 18 17.94 0.30 -5.50
C PRO A 18 17.98 0.43 -3.96
N ASP A 19 17.76 1.64 -3.42
CA ASP A 19 17.97 2.02 -2.03
C ASP A 19 16.66 2.37 -1.31
N LEU A 20 15.59 1.63 -1.54
CA LEU A 20 14.30 1.88 -0.91
C LEU A 20 14.38 1.73 0.61
N PRO A 21 13.88 2.72 1.39
CA PRO A 21 13.74 2.56 2.83
C PRO A 21 12.68 1.48 3.16
N PRO A 22 12.68 0.94 4.40
CA PRO A 22 11.74 -0.12 4.79
C PRO A 22 10.27 0.22 4.49
N ARG A 23 9.83 1.46 4.72
CA ARG A 23 8.46 1.92 4.46
C ARG A 23 8.03 1.78 3.00
N GLU A 24 8.97 1.76 2.06
CA GLU A 24 8.69 1.63 0.62
C GLU A 24 8.82 0.19 0.11
N ARG A 25 9.24 -0.75 0.96
CA ARG A 25 9.47 -2.15 0.60
C ARG A 25 8.98 -3.14 1.65
N VAL A 26 7.77 -2.97 2.14
CA VAL A 26 7.09 -4.00 2.96
C VAL A 26 7.10 -5.34 2.21
N TYR A 27 6.89 -5.27 0.90
CA TYR A 27 7.08 -6.38 -0.04
C TYR A 27 7.63 -5.81 -1.35
N LEU A 28 8.61 -6.50 -1.92
CA LEU A 28 9.17 -6.19 -3.22
C LEU A 28 9.31 -7.48 -4.03
N GLY A 29 8.30 -7.79 -4.81
CA GLY A 29 8.25 -8.94 -5.70
C GLY A 29 8.53 -8.58 -7.15
N PRO A 30 8.50 -9.58 -8.05
CA PRO A 30 8.79 -9.35 -9.47
C PRO A 30 7.73 -8.49 -10.17
N ARG A 31 6.46 -8.55 -9.75
CA ARG A 31 5.35 -7.83 -10.38
C ARG A 31 4.70 -6.79 -9.47
N TRP A 32 4.81 -6.94 -8.16
CA TRP A 32 4.12 -6.11 -7.18
C TRP A 32 5.07 -5.54 -6.13
N ARG A 33 4.74 -4.36 -5.62
CA ARG A 33 5.39 -3.74 -4.47
C ARG A 33 4.33 -3.32 -3.45
N VAL A 34 4.68 -3.41 -2.17
CA VAL A 34 3.86 -2.94 -1.06
C VAL A 34 4.66 -1.93 -0.26
N ALA A 35 4.06 -0.77 -0.01
CA ALA A 35 4.64 0.32 0.76
C ALA A 35 3.67 0.79 1.84
N HIS A 36 4.20 1.44 2.90
CA HIS A 36 3.36 2.22 3.81
C HIS A 36 3.03 3.56 3.15
N ALA A 37 1.74 3.95 3.17
CA ALA A 37 1.32 5.23 2.62
C ALA A 37 2.00 6.39 3.35
N PHE A 38 2.36 7.42 2.61
CA PHE A 38 2.75 8.71 3.18
C PHE A 38 1.51 9.59 3.35
N GLY A 39 1.63 10.64 4.17
CA GLY A 39 0.55 11.61 4.32
C GLY A 39 -0.71 11.06 4.98
N THR A 40 -0.60 10.04 5.81
CA THR A 40 -1.71 9.46 6.56
C THR A 40 -1.52 9.62 8.07
N ALA A 41 -2.61 9.90 8.78
CA ALA A 41 -2.65 9.88 10.24
C ALA A 41 -2.82 8.46 10.82
N LEU A 42 -3.04 7.44 9.97
CA LEU A 42 -3.32 6.07 10.40
C LEU A 42 -2.11 5.17 10.17
N PRO A 43 -1.48 4.63 11.24
CA PRO A 43 -0.47 3.58 11.10
C PRO A 43 -1.08 2.31 10.50
N GLY A 44 -0.36 1.65 9.60
CA GLY A 44 -0.88 0.46 8.92
C GLY A 44 -1.80 0.76 7.76
N TRP A 45 -1.67 1.92 7.16
CA TRP A 45 -2.23 2.22 5.85
C TRP A 45 -1.21 1.84 4.79
N LEU A 46 -1.44 0.75 4.09
CA LEU A 46 -0.53 0.28 3.05
C LEU A 46 -1.07 0.60 1.66
N VAL A 47 -0.17 0.65 0.70
CA VAL A 47 -0.49 0.71 -0.73
C VAL A 47 0.14 -0.46 -1.45
N VAL A 48 -0.65 -1.15 -2.26
CA VAL A 48 -0.22 -2.30 -3.08
C VAL A 48 -0.30 -1.89 -4.53
N MET A 49 0.83 -1.92 -5.23
CA MET A 49 0.91 -1.40 -6.59
C MET A 49 1.70 -2.32 -7.52
N PRO A 50 1.31 -2.44 -8.79
CA PRO A 50 2.13 -3.15 -9.76
C PRO A 50 3.42 -2.37 -10.02
N ARG A 51 4.49 -3.09 -10.33
CA ARG A 51 5.77 -2.46 -10.69
C ARG A 51 5.74 -1.84 -12.09
N ARG A 52 4.94 -2.40 -12.97
CA ARG A 52 4.69 -1.84 -14.31
C ARG A 52 3.71 -0.67 -14.20
N HIS A 53 3.93 0.39 -14.98
CA HIS A 53 3.01 1.52 -15.01
C HIS A 53 1.71 1.12 -15.70
N VAL A 54 0.62 1.10 -14.95
CA VAL A 54 -0.75 0.91 -15.44
C VAL A 54 -1.67 1.90 -14.73
N THR A 55 -2.71 2.36 -15.41
CA THR A 55 -3.64 3.37 -14.88
C THR A 55 -5.04 2.83 -14.67
N ALA A 56 -5.33 1.64 -15.15
CA ALA A 56 -6.62 0.97 -14.98
C ALA A 56 -6.43 -0.52 -14.66
N LEU A 57 -7.40 -1.09 -13.95
CA LEU A 57 -7.34 -2.47 -13.49
C LEU A 57 -7.31 -3.48 -14.64
N ASP A 58 -8.04 -3.20 -15.71
CA ASP A 58 -8.12 -4.04 -16.91
C ASP A 58 -6.84 -4.06 -17.76
N GLU A 59 -5.88 -3.18 -17.45
CA GLU A 59 -4.56 -3.20 -18.07
C GLU A 59 -3.58 -4.20 -17.41
N LEU A 60 -3.95 -4.80 -16.29
CA LEU A 60 -3.12 -5.83 -15.65
C LEU A 60 -2.96 -7.04 -16.59
N THR A 61 -1.74 -7.58 -16.63
CA THR A 61 -1.52 -8.88 -17.27
C THR A 61 -2.19 -10.00 -16.46
N ALA A 62 -2.40 -11.15 -17.09
CA ALA A 62 -2.93 -12.33 -16.42
C ALA A 62 -2.06 -12.76 -15.22
N GLY A 63 -0.73 -12.63 -15.33
CA GLY A 63 0.19 -12.93 -14.23
C GLY A 63 0.09 -11.93 -13.07
N GLU A 64 0.00 -10.63 -13.38
CA GLU A 64 -0.22 -9.59 -12.37
C GLU A 64 -1.55 -9.80 -11.63
N ALA A 65 -2.62 -10.08 -12.38
CA ALA A 65 -3.93 -10.35 -11.81
C ALA A 65 -3.95 -11.63 -10.95
N ALA A 66 -3.25 -12.68 -11.36
CA ALA A 66 -3.16 -13.94 -10.61
C ALA A 66 -2.42 -13.76 -9.26
N ASP A 67 -1.41 -12.90 -9.21
CA ASP A 67 -0.65 -12.64 -7.99
C ASP A 67 -1.41 -11.77 -6.98
N LEU A 68 -2.37 -10.95 -7.42
CA LEU A 68 -3.03 -9.93 -6.60
C LEU A 68 -3.82 -10.50 -5.43
N GLY A 69 -4.64 -11.51 -5.66
CA GLY A 69 -5.45 -12.11 -4.59
C GLY A 69 -4.61 -12.72 -3.48
N PRO A 70 -3.65 -13.60 -3.78
CA PRO A 70 -2.72 -14.13 -2.78
C PRO A 70 -1.94 -13.04 -2.03
N LEU A 71 -1.48 -12.00 -2.73
CA LEU A 71 -0.76 -10.90 -2.10
C LEU A 71 -1.65 -10.09 -1.15
N LEU A 72 -2.86 -9.72 -1.55
CA LEU A 72 -3.80 -9.00 -0.68
C LEU A 72 -4.16 -9.83 0.56
N ARG A 73 -4.37 -11.13 0.40
CA ARG A 73 -4.60 -12.05 1.53
C ARG A 73 -3.41 -12.04 2.50
N ALA A 74 -2.20 -12.16 2.00
CA ALA A 74 -0.98 -12.17 2.83
C ALA A 74 -0.77 -10.83 3.55
N VAL A 75 -0.97 -9.71 2.85
CA VAL A 75 -0.82 -8.35 3.41
C VAL A 75 -1.86 -8.09 4.51
N THR A 76 -3.12 -8.46 4.30
CA THR A 76 -4.17 -8.26 5.31
C THR A 76 -3.97 -9.16 6.52
N ALA A 77 -3.48 -10.38 6.34
CA ALA A 77 -3.10 -11.26 7.45
C ALA A 77 -1.95 -10.66 8.27
N ALA A 78 -0.88 -10.19 7.62
CA ALA A 78 0.25 -9.54 8.29
C ALA A 78 -0.19 -8.27 9.06
N LEU A 79 -1.08 -7.45 8.49
CA LEU A 79 -1.64 -6.29 9.18
C LEU A 79 -2.38 -6.69 10.45
N ARG A 80 -3.21 -7.72 10.39
CA ARG A 80 -3.95 -8.21 11.56
C ARG A 80 -2.99 -8.70 12.64
N ASP A 81 -2.00 -9.51 12.27
CA ASP A 81 -1.03 -10.09 13.21
C ASP A 81 -0.18 -9.00 13.89
N VAL A 82 0.26 -8.02 13.13
CA VAL A 82 1.18 -6.99 13.62
C VAL A 82 0.47 -5.86 14.35
N THR A 83 -0.71 -5.43 13.89
CA THR A 83 -1.43 -4.26 14.44
C THR A 83 -2.58 -4.62 15.37
N GLY A 84 -3.09 -5.84 15.32
CA GLY A 84 -4.29 -6.24 16.07
C GLY A 84 -5.57 -5.60 15.53
N CYS A 85 -5.58 -5.12 14.27
CA CYS A 85 -6.74 -4.44 13.69
C CYS A 85 -7.99 -5.33 13.65
N SER A 86 -9.15 -4.72 13.83
CA SER A 86 -10.45 -5.42 13.81
C SER A 86 -10.93 -5.71 12.39
N LYS A 87 -10.52 -4.91 11.42
CA LYS A 87 -10.94 -5.01 10.02
C LYS A 87 -9.85 -4.47 9.11
N THR A 88 -9.76 -4.97 7.90
CA THR A 88 -8.97 -4.38 6.82
C THR A 88 -9.90 -3.92 5.70
N TYR A 89 -9.62 -2.73 5.16
CA TYR A 89 -10.31 -2.22 3.98
C TYR A 89 -9.40 -2.33 2.78
N VAL A 90 -9.94 -2.66 1.62
CA VAL A 90 -9.25 -2.65 0.34
C VAL A 90 -10.03 -1.78 -0.64
N ALA A 91 -9.40 -0.79 -1.22
CA ALA A 91 -10.03 0.12 -2.17
C ALA A 91 -9.05 0.54 -3.27
N LEU A 92 -9.56 0.73 -4.49
CA LEU A 92 -8.83 1.22 -5.64
C LEU A 92 -9.56 2.43 -6.21
N PHE A 93 -8.87 3.57 -6.33
CA PHE A 93 -9.36 4.76 -7.03
C PHE A 93 -8.41 5.18 -8.14
N ALA A 94 -7.13 5.42 -7.85
CA ALA A 94 -6.07 5.77 -8.80
C ALA A 94 -6.45 6.94 -9.74
N GLU A 95 -7.08 7.98 -9.21
CA GLU A 95 -7.69 9.06 -10.01
C GLU A 95 -7.08 10.43 -9.73
N ALA A 96 -6.47 10.64 -8.56
CA ALA A 96 -5.87 11.92 -8.21
C ALA A 96 -4.71 12.27 -9.15
N GLU A 97 -4.61 13.56 -9.50
CA GLU A 97 -3.53 14.06 -10.36
C GLU A 97 -2.14 13.67 -9.78
N GLY A 98 -1.28 13.13 -10.63
CA GLY A 98 0.04 12.62 -10.25
C GLY A 98 0.03 11.25 -9.55
N HIS A 99 -1.14 10.68 -9.27
CA HIS A 99 -1.31 9.39 -8.57
C HIS A 99 -2.20 8.41 -9.33
N GLN A 100 -2.17 8.47 -10.65
CA GLN A 100 -3.01 7.62 -11.52
C GLN A 100 -2.48 6.19 -11.69
N HIS A 101 -1.20 5.93 -11.34
CA HIS A 101 -0.67 4.58 -11.29
C HIS A 101 -1.54 3.72 -10.35
N VAL A 102 -2.05 2.60 -10.84
CA VAL A 102 -2.90 1.69 -10.06
C VAL A 102 -2.26 1.39 -8.72
N HIS A 103 -2.98 1.64 -7.65
CA HIS A 103 -2.59 1.28 -6.30
C HIS A 103 -3.82 0.97 -5.46
N PHE A 104 -3.76 -0.15 -4.77
CA PHE A 104 -4.80 -0.54 -3.83
C PHE A 104 -4.45 0.00 -2.46
N HIS A 105 -5.36 0.75 -1.86
CA HIS A 105 -5.30 1.09 -0.45
C HIS A 105 -5.66 -0.14 0.38
N VAL A 106 -4.80 -0.52 1.31
CA VAL A 106 -5.07 -1.58 2.27
C VAL A 106 -4.93 -0.98 3.67
N VAL A 107 -6.04 -0.80 4.34
CA VAL A 107 -6.14 0.02 5.54
C VAL A 107 -6.49 -0.82 6.75
N SER A 108 -5.69 -0.74 7.82
CA SER A 108 -5.97 -1.40 9.09
C SER A 108 -6.90 -0.53 9.94
N ARG A 109 -8.13 -1.00 10.17
CA ARG A 109 -9.07 -0.32 11.07
C ARG A 109 -8.92 -0.85 12.48
N GLN A 110 -8.46 0.02 13.39
CA GLN A 110 -8.31 -0.32 14.80
C GLN A 110 -9.66 -0.40 15.53
N PRO A 111 -9.77 -1.17 16.63
CA PRO A 111 -11.04 -1.35 17.36
C PRO A 111 -11.68 -0.05 17.83
N GLY A 112 -10.89 0.93 18.26
CA GLY A 112 -11.36 2.20 18.81
C GLY A 112 -11.64 3.31 17.79
N LEU A 113 -11.57 3.03 16.48
CA LEU A 113 -11.82 4.06 15.48
C LEU A 113 -13.27 4.55 15.53
N ASP A 114 -13.44 5.90 15.53
CA ASP A 114 -14.76 6.55 15.49
C ASP A 114 -15.59 5.98 14.34
N VAL A 115 -16.87 5.72 14.62
CA VAL A 115 -17.78 5.12 13.64
C VAL A 115 -17.89 5.93 12.34
N ARG A 116 -17.75 7.28 12.43
CA ARG A 116 -17.78 8.17 11.26
C ARG A 116 -16.60 7.99 10.33
N LEU A 117 -15.47 7.47 10.85
CA LEU A 117 -14.24 7.21 10.11
C LEU A 117 -14.17 5.75 9.63
N ARG A 118 -15.22 4.96 9.81
CA ARG A 118 -15.26 3.57 9.32
C ARG A 118 -15.73 3.51 7.88
N GLY A 119 -15.36 2.45 7.17
CA GLY A 119 -15.68 2.32 5.75
C GLY A 119 -15.05 3.47 4.95
N PRO A 120 -15.76 4.06 3.99
CA PRO A 120 -15.24 5.16 3.14
C PRO A 120 -14.76 6.38 3.93
N GLY A 121 -15.33 6.64 5.12
CA GLY A 121 -14.92 7.74 6.00
C GLY A 121 -13.47 7.67 6.45
N VAL A 122 -12.84 6.50 6.38
CA VAL A 122 -11.41 6.35 6.73
C VAL A 122 -10.50 7.23 5.86
N PHE A 123 -10.91 7.58 4.66
CA PHE A 123 -10.14 8.44 3.76
C PHE A 123 -9.96 9.88 4.27
N GLU A 124 -10.73 10.32 5.26
CA GLU A 124 -10.47 11.58 5.96
C GLU A 124 -9.12 11.57 6.74
N LEU A 125 -8.57 10.39 7.00
CA LEU A 125 -7.27 10.22 7.65
C LEU A 125 -6.10 10.21 6.65
N LEU A 126 -6.36 10.34 5.36
CA LEU A 126 -5.37 10.50 4.31
C LEU A 126 -5.30 11.97 3.89
N GLY A 127 -4.11 12.56 3.92
CA GLY A 127 -3.93 14.00 3.72
C GLY A 127 -4.15 14.78 5.02
N GLY A 128 -4.65 16.01 4.90
CA GLY A 128 -4.90 16.87 6.04
C GLY A 128 -3.63 17.46 6.67
N ASP A 129 -3.69 17.74 7.98
CA ASP A 129 -2.59 18.37 8.71
C ASP A 129 -1.35 17.46 8.80
N PRO A 130 -0.20 17.88 8.22
CA PRO A 130 1.04 17.08 8.27
C PRO A 130 1.54 16.77 9.69
N ALA A 131 1.19 17.60 10.69
CA ALA A 131 1.56 17.35 12.07
C ALA A 131 0.91 16.09 12.67
N ARG A 132 -0.16 15.61 12.05
CA ARG A 132 -0.88 14.38 12.45
C ARG A 132 -0.41 13.14 11.68
N HIS A 133 0.42 13.30 10.66
CA HIS A 133 0.89 12.18 9.84
C HIS A 133 1.84 11.28 10.63
N VAL A 134 1.75 9.98 10.36
CA VAL A 134 2.66 8.98 10.93
C VAL A 134 4.08 9.33 10.49
N PRO A 135 5.03 9.52 11.44
CA PRO A 135 6.41 9.85 11.11
C PRO A 135 7.10 8.75 10.29
N GLU A 136 8.10 9.14 9.51
CA GLU A 136 8.87 8.20 8.67
C GLU A 136 9.48 7.05 9.48
N HIS A 137 10.07 7.38 10.64
CA HIS A 137 10.65 6.37 11.53
C HIS A 137 9.62 5.31 11.94
N ASP A 138 8.42 5.74 12.33
CA ASP A 138 7.37 4.82 12.77
C ASP A 138 6.84 3.97 11.60
N ARG A 139 6.74 4.55 10.41
CA ARG A 139 6.39 3.81 9.19
C ARG A 139 7.46 2.77 8.85
N ASP A 140 8.74 3.10 9.00
CA ASP A 140 9.85 2.17 8.78
C ASP A 140 9.82 1.00 9.78
N GLN A 141 9.62 1.29 11.07
CA GLN A 141 9.53 0.25 12.11
C GLN A 141 8.35 -0.69 11.87
N LEU A 142 7.19 -0.13 11.53
CA LEU A 142 6.01 -0.94 11.20
C LEU A 142 6.23 -1.77 9.93
N ALA A 143 6.85 -1.20 8.91
CA ALA A 143 7.17 -1.89 7.67
C ALA A 143 8.10 -3.09 7.88
N ILE A 144 9.12 -2.95 8.73
CA ILE A 144 10.02 -4.06 9.09
C ILE A 144 9.25 -5.21 9.75
N ARG A 145 8.36 -4.89 10.69
CA ARG A 145 7.52 -5.88 11.36
C ARG A 145 6.57 -6.58 10.39
N LEU A 146 5.93 -5.82 9.51
CA LEU A 146 5.02 -6.34 8.49
C LEU A 146 5.74 -7.24 7.49
N ALA A 147 6.92 -6.84 7.00
CA ALA A 147 7.74 -7.66 6.12
C ALA A 147 8.11 -9.00 6.77
N GLY A 148 8.43 -8.98 8.06
CA GLY A 148 8.71 -10.19 8.84
C GLY A 148 7.51 -11.12 9.04
N ALA A 149 6.30 -10.57 9.06
CA ALA A 149 5.05 -11.33 9.25
C ALA A 149 4.41 -11.78 7.92
N LEU A 150 4.78 -11.16 6.80
CA LEU A 150 4.17 -11.46 5.51
C LEU A 150 4.56 -12.85 5.02
N ARG A 151 3.56 -13.68 4.69
CA ARG A 151 3.73 -15.02 4.14
C ARG A 151 2.92 -15.15 2.86
N LEU A 152 3.63 -15.42 1.77
CA LEU A 152 3.01 -15.86 0.53
C LEU A 152 3.09 -17.38 0.53
N ASP A 153 1.92 -18.02 0.45
CA ASP A 153 1.87 -19.48 0.27
C ASP A 153 2.44 -19.79 -1.12
N SER A 154 3.38 -20.71 -1.18
CA SER A 154 3.98 -21.21 -2.41
C SER A 154 3.02 -22.15 -3.15
#